data_ad6c2dbab9f9d014057c777ccdca8447
#
_entry.id   ad6c2dbab9f9d014057c777ccdca8447
#
_cell.length_a   1.000
_cell.length_b   1.000
_cell.length_c   1.000
_cell.angle_alpha   90.00
_cell.angle_beta   90.00
_cell.angle_gamma   90.00
#
_symmetry.space_group_name_H-M   'P 1'
#
loop_
_entity.id
_entity.type
_entity.pdbx_description
1 polymer ?
#
loop_
_entity_poly.entity_id
_entity_poly.type
_entity_poly.pdbx_seq_one_letter_code
_entity_poly.pdbx_strand_id
1 'polypeptide(L)'
;MNKQDLIGAVADSSGLSKADASKAVEGVFDAITGALKKGDEVRLVGFGTFSVSKRKASTGRNPRTGETMTIKASTQPKFKAGKGLKDAVN
;
A
#
# COMPACT_ATOMS: atom_id res chain seq x y z
N MET A 1 0.71 4.02 -15.94
CA MET A 1 2.10 3.88 -15.42
C MET A 1 2.21 2.57 -14.67
N ASN A 2 3.20 1.77 -15.03
CA ASN A 2 3.50 0.54 -14.31
C ASN A 2 4.79 0.74 -13.48
N LYS A 3 5.28 -0.33 -12.85
CA LYS A 3 6.49 -0.26 -12.02
C LYS A 3 7.72 0.14 -12.82
N GLN A 4 7.86 -0.35 -14.05
CA GLN A 4 8.98 -0.01 -14.92
C GLN A 4 8.96 1.48 -15.28
N ASP A 5 7.80 2.02 -15.58
CA ASP A 5 7.64 3.45 -15.86
C ASP A 5 7.98 4.30 -14.64
N LEU A 6 7.59 3.83 -13.45
CA LEU A 6 7.91 4.50 -12.20
C LEU A 6 9.42 4.52 -11.96
N ILE A 7 10.10 3.40 -12.21
CA ILE A 7 11.56 3.30 -12.07
C ILE A 7 12.25 4.29 -13.01
N GLY A 8 11.79 4.38 -14.25
CA GLY A 8 12.32 5.35 -15.22
C GLY A 8 12.13 6.79 -14.75
N ALA A 9 10.95 7.13 -14.25
CA ALA A 9 10.66 8.45 -13.72
C ALA A 9 11.55 8.81 -12.51
N VAL A 10 11.77 7.85 -11.62
CA VAL A 10 12.64 8.04 -10.46
C VAL A 10 14.10 8.25 -10.91
N ALA A 11 14.56 7.47 -11.88
CA ALA A 11 15.91 7.64 -12.43
C ALA A 11 16.11 9.04 -12.99
N ASP A 12 15.14 9.52 -13.77
CA ASP A 12 15.20 10.84 -14.38
C ASP A 12 15.18 11.98 -13.35
N SER A 13 14.33 11.87 -12.34
CA SER A 13 14.17 12.94 -11.35
C SER A 13 15.28 12.96 -10.30
N SER A 14 15.91 11.83 -10.05
CA SER A 14 16.95 11.71 -9.01
C SER A 14 18.38 11.75 -9.54
N GLY A 15 18.56 11.62 -10.85
CA GLY A 15 19.89 11.50 -11.45
C GLY A 15 20.53 10.14 -11.26
N LEU A 16 19.78 9.16 -10.74
CA LEU A 16 20.28 7.81 -10.58
C LEU A 16 20.23 7.03 -11.90
N SER A 17 21.09 6.02 -12.00
CA SER A 17 20.97 5.05 -13.10
C SER A 17 19.67 4.25 -12.93
N LYS A 18 19.18 3.63 -14.00
CA LYS A 18 17.98 2.78 -13.91
C LYS A 18 18.18 1.62 -12.95
N ALA A 19 19.39 1.06 -12.88
CA ALA A 19 19.71 -0.02 -11.95
C ALA A 19 19.57 0.44 -10.50
N ASP A 20 20.13 1.61 -10.17
CA ASP A 20 20.06 2.17 -8.83
C ASP A 20 18.64 2.64 -8.48
N ALA A 21 17.93 3.23 -9.45
CA ALA A 21 16.54 3.63 -9.27
C ALA A 21 15.64 2.41 -9.02
N SER A 22 15.89 1.30 -9.70
CA SER A 22 15.17 0.05 -9.47
C SER A 22 15.36 -0.45 -8.04
N LYS A 23 16.58 -0.44 -7.54
CA LYS A 23 16.88 -0.83 -6.16
C LYS A 23 16.21 0.10 -5.16
N ALA A 24 16.21 1.40 -5.43
CA ALA A 24 15.59 2.40 -4.55
C ALA A 24 14.08 2.19 -4.48
N VAL A 25 13.42 2.01 -5.62
CA VAL A 25 11.97 1.77 -5.69
C VAL A 25 11.60 0.46 -4.98
N GLU A 26 12.33 -0.62 -5.24
CA GLU A 26 12.11 -1.90 -4.55
C GLU A 26 12.28 -1.76 -3.03
N GLY A 27 13.32 -1.04 -2.60
CA GLY A 27 13.59 -0.81 -1.18
C GLY A 27 12.45 -0.07 -0.50
N VAL A 28 11.88 0.94 -1.17
CA VAL A 28 10.73 1.69 -0.63
C VAL A 28 9.52 0.78 -0.48
N PHE A 29 9.20 -0.01 -1.49
CA PHE A 29 8.05 -0.93 -1.42
C PHE A 29 8.25 -2.01 -0.37
N ASP A 30 9.45 -2.57 -0.27
CA ASP A 30 9.77 -3.57 0.74
C ASP A 30 9.67 -3.00 2.15
N ALA A 31 10.14 -1.79 2.36
CA ALA A 31 10.08 -1.12 3.66
C ALA A 31 8.62 -0.85 4.08
N ILE A 32 7.81 -0.35 3.16
CA ILE A 32 6.38 -0.11 3.41
C ILE A 32 5.67 -1.43 3.72
N THR A 33 5.90 -2.45 2.89
CA THR A 33 5.29 -3.77 3.10
C THR A 33 5.69 -4.37 4.44
N GLY A 34 6.97 -4.28 4.79
CA GLY A 34 7.48 -4.79 6.06
C GLY A 34 6.86 -4.08 7.27
N ALA A 35 6.70 -2.77 7.20
CA ALA A 35 6.05 -2.00 8.25
C ALA A 35 4.59 -2.39 8.41
N LEU A 36 3.87 -2.53 7.30
CA LEU A 36 2.45 -2.91 7.32
C LEU A 36 2.25 -4.34 7.84
N LYS A 37 3.17 -5.25 7.58
CA LYS A 37 3.14 -6.61 8.14
C LYS A 37 3.21 -6.61 9.66
N LYS A 38 3.94 -5.67 10.23
CA LYS A 38 4.05 -5.50 11.69
C LYS A 38 2.87 -4.76 12.29
N GLY A 39 1.98 -4.24 11.46
CA GLY A 39 0.87 -3.41 11.91
C GLY A 39 1.24 -1.95 12.10
N ASP A 40 2.41 -1.54 11.66
CA ASP A 40 2.85 -0.15 11.77
C ASP A 40 2.25 0.71 10.67
N GLU A 41 2.07 1.97 10.98
CA GLU A 41 1.63 2.97 10.03
C GLU A 41 2.84 3.61 9.35
N VAL A 42 2.76 3.87 8.05
CA VAL A 42 3.80 4.59 7.31
C VAL A 42 3.26 5.95 6.90
N ARG A 43 3.67 6.97 7.63
CA ARG A 43 3.22 8.34 7.38
C ARG A 43 4.27 9.09 6.56
N LEU A 44 3.87 9.50 5.36
CA LEU A 44 4.71 10.28 4.45
C LEU A 44 4.15 11.70 4.37
N VAL A 45 4.79 12.61 5.09
CA VAL A 45 4.31 13.99 5.20
C VAL A 45 4.15 14.62 3.82
N GLY A 46 2.98 15.21 3.56
CA GLY A 46 2.67 15.83 2.29
C GLY A 46 2.23 14.88 1.19
N PHE A 47 2.41 13.58 1.36
CA PHE A 47 2.04 12.57 0.37
C PHE A 47 0.81 11.76 0.79
N GLY A 48 0.91 11.06 1.90
CA GLY A 48 -0.18 10.23 2.40
C GLY A 48 0.29 9.27 3.47
N THR A 49 -0.64 8.46 3.94
CA THR A 49 -0.38 7.51 5.01
C THR A 49 -0.84 6.13 4.60
N PHE A 50 0.07 5.16 4.71
CA PHE A 50 -0.26 3.73 4.56
C PHE A 50 -0.55 3.18 5.95
N SER A 51 -1.62 2.43 6.06
CA SER A 51 -2.02 1.80 7.32
C SER A 51 -2.64 0.45 7.05
N VAL A 52 -2.90 -0.30 8.11
CA VAL A 52 -3.59 -1.58 7.99
C VAL A 52 -4.85 -1.54 8.83
N SER A 53 -5.87 -2.21 8.34
CA SER A 53 -7.13 -2.41 9.05
C SER A 53 -7.31 -3.90 9.28
N LYS A 54 -7.47 -4.29 10.54
CA LYS A 54 -7.72 -5.69 10.88
C LYS A 54 -9.23 -5.94 10.85
N ARG A 55 -9.63 -6.91 10.06
CA ARG A 55 -11.01 -7.36 10.02
C ARG A 55 -11.11 -8.58 10.94
N LYS A 56 -11.97 -8.50 11.95
CA LYS A 56 -12.20 -9.62 12.86
C LYS A 56 -12.85 -10.79 12.14
N ALA A 57 -12.56 -12.00 12.60
CA ALA A 57 -13.28 -13.17 12.13
C ALA A 57 -14.78 -13.00 12.46
N SER A 58 -15.62 -13.33 11.51
CA SER A 58 -17.08 -13.24 11.71
C SER A 58 -17.76 -14.45 11.09
N THR A 59 -19.01 -14.68 11.49
CA THR A 59 -19.85 -15.69 10.87
C THR A 59 -20.82 -15.01 9.93
N GLY A 60 -20.89 -15.52 8.69
CA GLY A 60 -21.86 -15.11 7.70
C GLY A 60 -22.74 -16.27 7.30
N ARG A 61 -23.81 -16.01 6.60
CA ARG A 61 -24.71 -17.04 6.08
C ARG A 61 -24.66 -17.03 4.56
N ASN A 62 -24.49 -18.23 3.98
CA ASN A 62 -24.51 -18.36 2.53
C ASN A 62 -25.94 -18.11 2.02
N PRO A 63 -26.17 -17.09 1.19
CA PRO A 63 -27.50 -16.76 0.71
C PRO A 63 -28.13 -17.84 -0.19
N ARG A 64 -27.31 -18.72 -0.77
CA ARG A 64 -27.82 -19.80 -1.62
C ARG A 64 -28.30 -21.02 -0.84
N THR A 65 -27.51 -21.42 0.15
CA THR A 65 -27.75 -22.68 0.89
C THR A 65 -28.25 -22.43 2.29
N GLY A 66 -28.12 -21.21 2.80
CA GLY A 66 -28.45 -20.88 4.19
C GLY A 66 -27.45 -21.41 5.20
N GLU A 67 -26.35 -22.01 4.75
CA GLU A 67 -25.32 -22.54 5.64
C GLU A 67 -24.51 -21.42 6.29
N THR A 68 -24.09 -21.64 7.52
CA THR A 68 -23.23 -20.71 8.24
C THR A 68 -21.79 -20.83 7.73
N MET A 69 -21.22 -19.70 7.37
CA MET A 69 -19.83 -19.62 6.93
C MET A 69 -19.00 -18.85 7.95
N THR A 70 -17.78 -19.29 8.17
CA THR A 70 -16.83 -18.55 8.99
C THR A 70 -15.93 -17.71 8.11
N ILE A 71 -15.96 -16.39 8.29
CA ILE A 71 -15.09 -15.47 7.59
C ILE A 71 -13.86 -15.26 8.44
N LYS A 72 -12.69 -15.65 7.91
CA LYS A 72 -11.43 -15.55 8.65
C LYS A 72 -11.05 -14.08 8.87
N ALA A 73 -10.38 -13.83 10.00
CA ALA A 73 -9.75 -12.53 10.22
C ALA A 73 -8.74 -12.24 9.11
N SER A 74 -8.73 -11.01 8.64
CA SER A 74 -7.79 -10.57 7.62
C SER A 74 -7.26 -9.18 7.93
N THR A 75 -6.05 -8.89 7.44
CA THR A 75 -5.45 -7.56 7.55
C THR A 75 -5.42 -6.96 6.17
N GLN A 76 -5.99 -5.77 6.01
CA GLN A 76 -6.05 -5.10 4.72
C GLN A 76 -5.24 -3.81 4.73
N PRO A 77 -4.38 -3.60 3.73
CA PRO A 77 -3.66 -2.34 3.60
C PRO A 77 -4.60 -1.25 3.12
N LYS A 78 -4.40 -0.04 3.63
CA LYS A 78 -5.16 1.14 3.23
C LYS A 78 -4.21 2.29 2.98
N PHE A 79 -4.58 3.16 2.07
CA PHE A 79 -3.85 4.39 1.78
C PHE A 79 -4.78 5.59 1.88
N LYS A 80 -4.37 6.57 2.67
CA LYS A 80 -5.09 7.84 2.78
C LYS A 80 -4.21 8.94 2.21
N ALA A 81 -4.68 9.60 1.16
CA ALA A 81 -3.93 10.69 0.53
C ALA A 81 -3.77 11.87 1.47
N GLY A 82 -2.59 12.45 1.51
CA GLY A 82 -2.30 13.66 2.25
C GLY A 82 -2.76 14.90 1.48
N LYS A 83 -2.79 16.02 2.17
CA LYS A 83 -3.22 17.28 1.57
C LYS A 83 -2.36 17.68 0.37
N GLY A 84 -1.03 17.54 0.49
CA GLY A 84 -0.12 17.88 -0.60
C GLY A 84 -0.41 17.10 -1.88
N LEU A 85 -0.67 15.79 -1.74
CA LEU A 85 -1.00 14.96 -2.88
C LEU A 85 -2.35 15.33 -3.49
N LYS A 86 -3.35 15.57 -2.65
CA LYS A 86 -4.68 16.00 -3.12
C LYS A 86 -4.60 17.32 -3.87
N ASP A 87 -3.83 18.27 -3.36
CA ASP A 87 -3.65 19.58 -3.99
C ASP A 87 -2.90 19.45 -5.31
N ALA A 88 -1.94 18.55 -5.41
CA ALA A 88 -1.15 18.34 -6.62
C ALA A 88 -1.97 17.79 -7.79
N VAL A 89 -3.03 17.01 -7.51
CA VAL A 89 -3.87 16.40 -8.56
C VAL A 89 -5.15 17.19 -8.85
N ASN A 90 -5.39 18.28 -8.13
CA ASN A 90 -6.57 19.15 -8.34
C ASN A 90 -6.24 20.53 -8.87
#